data_2b793737bba7fa7884c1e3ae18d0f4d8
#
_entry.id   2b793737bba7fa7884c1e3ae18d0f4d8
#
_cell.length_a   1.000
_cell.length_b   1.000
_cell.length_c   1.000
_cell.angle_alpha   90.00
_cell.angle_beta   90.00
_cell.angle_gamma   90.00
#
_symmetry.space_group_name_H-M   'P 1'
#
loop_
_entity.id
_entity.type
_entity.pdbx_description
1 polymer ?
#
loop_
_entity_poly.entity_id
_entity_poly.type
_entity_poly.pdbx_seq_one_letter_code
_entity_poly.pdbx_strand_id
1 'polypeptide(L)'
;MRNRLLILGLAALLAGCAKPAPKTTLQQFMEDKVNPAGEFLFHSVEQVSDAKGQSLRAPETAEEWRKVSDSLAVLQGAPELLTAKGLKAAPPGFKSEHPGIESPPEWIQQTIDSHRDDFDKRALRLKAAADKAAVAAQAHDARALFHALDGIDKACESCHLHYFYPGDTRAWQAAKEDGMTDRRGVFDDPQG
;
A
#
# COMPACT_ATOMS: atom_id res chain seq x y z
N MET A 1 -66.40 2.15 28.81
CA MET A 1 -65.17 3.01 28.93
C MET A 1 -64.00 2.21 28.42
N ARG A 2 -63.54 2.51 27.21
CA ARG A 2 -62.45 1.74 26.54
C ARG A 2 -61.21 2.61 26.46
N ASN A 3 -60.22 2.33 27.34
CA ASN A 3 -58.90 2.95 27.33
C ASN A 3 -58.13 2.46 26.09
N ARG A 4 -57.83 3.36 25.18
CA ARG A 4 -56.89 3.17 24.09
C ARG A 4 -55.53 3.71 24.55
N LEU A 5 -54.59 2.81 24.92
CA LEU A 5 -53.18 3.16 25.08
C LEU A 5 -52.59 3.43 23.70
N LEU A 6 -52.17 4.67 23.48
CA LEU A 6 -51.34 5.09 22.35
C LEU A 6 -49.87 4.74 22.71
N ILE A 7 -49.32 3.74 22.06
CA ILE A 7 -47.87 3.42 22.10
C ILE A 7 -47.20 4.32 21.07
N LEU A 8 -46.59 5.41 21.51
CA LEU A 8 -45.67 6.22 20.69
C LEU A 8 -44.36 5.47 20.56
N GLY A 9 -44.13 4.86 19.39
CA GLY A 9 -42.84 4.25 19.02
C GLY A 9 -41.78 5.33 18.77
N LEU A 10 -40.81 5.42 19.66
CA LEU A 10 -39.63 6.25 19.51
C LEU A 10 -38.66 5.56 18.53
N ALA A 11 -38.73 5.92 17.25
CA ALA A 11 -37.76 5.51 16.23
C ALA A 11 -36.49 6.32 16.45
N ALA A 12 -35.50 5.73 17.13
CA ALA A 12 -34.13 6.29 17.23
C ALA A 12 -33.48 6.25 15.86
N LEU A 13 -33.38 7.40 15.20
CA LEU A 13 -32.56 7.59 14.00
C LEU A 13 -31.08 7.43 14.36
N LEU A 14 -30.52 6.25 14.10
CA LEU A 14 -29.07 6.03 14.08
C LEU A 14 -28.50 6.72 12.85
N ALA A 15 -28.31 8.03 12.91
CA ALA A 15 -27.49 8.76 11.98
C ALA A 15 -26.03 8.34 12.19
N GLY A 16 -25.61 7.28 11.54
CA GLY A 16 -24.19 6.89 11.49
C GLY A 16 -23.40 8.02 10.86
N CYS A 17 -22.53 8.68 11.64
CA CYS A 17 -21.58 9.66 11.13
C CYS A 17 -20.65 8.97 10.12
N ALA A 18 -21.00 8.99 8.84
CA ALA A 18 -20.09 8.58 7.78
C ALA A 18 -18.88 9.52 7.79
N LYS A 19 -17.66 8.98 7.93
CA LYS A 19 -16.43 9.76 7.77
C LYS A 19 -16.49 10.47 6.41
N PRO A 20 -16.14 11.76 6.32
CA PRO A 20 -16.07 12.45 5.03
C PRO A 20 -15.01 11.79 4.13
N ALA A 21 -15.21 11.88 2.83
CA ALA A 21 -14.21 11.40 1.86
C ALA A 21 -12.86 12.10 2.05
N PRO A 22 -11.73 11.40 1.83
CA PRO A 22 -10.41 12.01 1.92
C PRO A 22 -10.27 13.22 0.97
N LYS A 23 -9.57 14.24 1.41
CA LYS A 23 -9.19 15.38 0.56
C LYS A 23 -7.96 15.06 -0.31
N THR A 24 -7.07 14.21 0.21
CA THR A 24 -5.87 13.72 -0.48
C THR A 24 -6.26 12.57 -1.40
N THR A 25 -5.78 12.58 -2.63
CA THR A 25 -5.98 11.49 -3.59
C THR A 25 -4.94 10.39 -3.39
N LEU A 26 -5.18 9.22 -4.00
CA LEU A 26 -4.23 8.10 -4.02
C LEU A 26 -2.87 8.54 -4.58
N GLN A 27 -2.87 9.18 -5.76
CA GLN A 27 -1.65 9.67 -6.42
C GLN A 27 -0.87 10.62 -5.50
N GLN A 28 -1.50 11.66 -4.95
CA GLN A 28 -0.84 12.59 -4.03
C GLN A 28 -0.27 11.89 -2.79
N PHE A 29 -1.01 10.93 -2.25
CA PHE A 29 -0.53 10.18 -1.07
C PHE A 29 0.67 9.30 -1.40
N MET A 30 0.67 8.66 -2.57
CA MET A 30 1.83 7.89 -3.02
C MET A 30 3.05 8.79 -3.20
N GLU A 31 2.93 9.91 -3.90
CA GLU A 31 4.05 10.82 -4.17
C GLU A 31 4.57 11.52 -2.91
N ASP A 32 3.66 12.02 -2.06
CA ASP A 32 4.06 12.85 -0.93
C ASP A 32 4.49 12.06 0.31
N LYS A 33 4.08 10.78 0.44
CA LYS A 33 4.26 9.99 1.66
C LYS A 33 4.85 8.62 1.41
N VAL A 34 4.20 7.80 0.58
CA VAL A 34 4.56 6.38 0.47
C VAL A 34 5.86 6.20 -0.30
N ASN A 35 6.01 6.86 -1.45
CA ASN A 35 7.23 6.76 -2.26
C ASN A 35 8.47 7.24 -1.51
N PRO A 36 8.49 8.43 -0.88
CA PRO A 36 9.67 8.86 -0.12
C PRO A 36 10.01 7.93 1.05
N ALA A 37 9.00 7.38 1.72
CA ALA A 37 9.22 6.43 2.81
C ALA A 37 9.78 5.10 2.30
N GLY A 38 9.23 4.56 1.21
CA GLY A 38 9.68 3.33 0.57
C GLY A 38 11.10 3.45 0.05
N GLU A 39 11.38 4.52 -0.70
CA GLU A 39 12.71 4.81 -1.25
C GLU A 39 13.76 4.90 -0.13
N PHE A 40 13.47 5.65 0.95
CA PHE A 40 14.36 5.71 2.10
C PHE A 40 14.61 4.32 2.71
N LEU A 41 13.58 3.49 2.87
CA LEU A 41 13.71 2.16 3.44
C LEU A 41 14.58 1.25 2.59
N PHE A 42 14.37 1.21 1.27
CA PHE A 42 15.16 0.38 0.36
C PHE A 42 16.64 0.79 0.31
N HIS A 43 16.96 2.07 0.54
CA HIS A 43 18.33 2.56 0.65
C HIS A 43 18.92 2.51 2.06
N SER A 44 18.12 2.22 3.08
CA SER A 44 18.60 2.17 4.47
C SER A 44 19.42 0.94 4.78
N VAL A 45 19.20 -0.17 4.05
CA VAL A 45 19.93 -1.42 4.18
C VAL A 45 20.23 -1.95 2.78
N GLU A 46 21.51 -2.07 2.44
CA GLU A 46 21.96 -2.51 1.12
C GLU A 46 23.06 -3.57 1.20
N GLN A 47 22.98 -4.56 0.32
CA GLN A 47 24.08 -5.47 0.11
C GLN A 47 25.12 -4.82 -0.80
N VAL A 48 26.32 -4.64 -0.29
CA VAL A 48 27.46 -4.05 -0.99
C VAL A 48 28.47 -5.13 -1.32
N SER A 49 28.90 -5.20 -2.58
CA SER A 49 29.97 -6.09 -3.04
C SER A 49 31.16 -5.25 -3.45
N ASP A 50 32.32 -5.49 -2.84
CA ASP A 50 33.58 -4.83 -3.16
C ASP A 50 34.75 -5.84 -3.25
N ALA A 51 35.97 -5.34 -3.39
CA ALA A 51 37.18 -6.18 -3.46
C ALA A 51 37.44 -7.01 -2.18
N LYS A 52 36.79 -6.71 -1.07
CA LYS A 52 36.88 -7.42 0.21
C LYS A 52 35.80 -8.48 0.39
N GLY A 53 34.81 -8.51 -0.52
CA GLY A 53 33.71 -9.45 -0.50
C GLY A 53 32.34 -8.78 -0.40
N GLN A 54 31.38 -9.50 0.16
CA GLN A 54 30.01 -8.99 0.37
C GLN A 54 29.84 -8.53 1.82
N SER A 55 29.25 -7.34 1.97
CA SER A 55 28.88 -6.77 3.26
C SER A 55 27.48 -6.20 3.21
N LEU A 56 26.88 -5.96 4.38
CA LEU A 56 25.59 -5.31 4.51
C LEU A 56 25.83 -3.90 5.06
N ARG A 57 25.50 -2.87 4.28
CA ARG A 57 25.40 -1.50 4.77
C ARG A 57 24.08 -1.36 5.50
N ALA A 58 24.07 -0.75 6.67
CA ALA A 58 22.89 -0.65 7.52
C ALA A 58 22.96 0.60 8.40
N PRO A 59 21.84 1.00 9.04
CA PRO A 59 21.85 2.08 10.01
C PRO A 59 22.82 1.78 11.17
N GLU A 60 23.64 2.76 11.51
CA GLU A 60 24.67 2.64 12.58
C GLU A 60 24.30 3.43 13.82
N THR A 61 23.48 4.49 13.66
CA THR A 61 23.09 5.41 14.74
C THR A 61 21.65 5.24 15.15
N ALA A 62 21.33 5.62 16.40
CA ALA A 62 19.95 5.65 16.88
C ALA A 62 19.05 6.58 16.04
N GLU A 63 19.62 7.67 15.47
CA GLU A 63 18.87 8.56 14.60
C GLU A 63 18.51 7.91 13.27
N GLU A 64 19.42 7.16 12.66
CA GLU A 64 19.14 6.42 11.43
C GLU A 64 18.09 5.34 11.64
N TRP A 65 18.17 4.57 12.72
CA TRP A 65 17.15 3.61 13.11
C TRP A 65 15.78 4.28 13.37
N ARG A 66 15.78 5.48 13.95
CA ARG A 66 14.54 6.24 14.12
C ARG A 66 13.94 6.62 12.76
N LYS A 67 14.74 7.08 11.79
CA LYS A 67 14.26 7.39 10.44
C LYS A 67 13.68 6.15 9.74
N VAL A 68 14.28 4.97 9.91
CA VAL A 68 13.72 3.70 9.45
C VAL A 68 12.34 3.47 10.07
N SER A 69 12.23 3.63 11.40
CA SER A 69 10.96 3.45 12.12
C SER A 69 9.89 4.46 11.69
N ASP A 70 10.27 5.72 11.48
CA ASP A 70 9.36 6.77 10.99
C ASP A 70 8.83 6.45 9.58
N SER A 71 9.69 5.95 8.68
CA SER A 71 9.30 5.54 7.33
C SER A 71 8.40 4.30 7.34
N LEU A 72 8.69 3.32 8.20
CA LEU A 72 7.83 2.16 8.39
C LEU A 72 6.45 2.57 8.93
N ALA A 73 6.39 3.55 9.84
CA ALA A 73 5.13 4.06 10.38
C ALA A 73 4.23 4.67 9.29
N VAL A 74 4.81 5.31 8.26
CA VAL A 74 4.05 5.79 7.09
C VAL A 74 3.37 4.62 6.37
N LEU A 75 4.11 3.54 6.10
CA LEU A 75 3.57 2.36 5.41
C LEU A 75 2.54 1.61 6.26
N GLN A 76 2.76 1.52 7.58
CA GLN A 76 1.80 0.93 8.53
C GLN A 76 0.49 1.71 8.59
N GLY A 77 0.56 3.04 8.48
CA GLY A 77 -0.59 3.93 8.47
C GLY A 77 -1.31 4.03 7.12
N ALA A 78 -0.68 3.60 6.03
CA ALA A 78 -1.22 3.75 4.68
C ALA A 78 -2.65 3.21 4.48
N PRO A 79 -3.07 2.07 5.06
CA PRO A 79 -4.42 1.57 4.89
C PRO A 79 -5.51 2.53 5.40
N GLU A 80 -5.22 3.42 6.34
CA GLU A 80 -6.23 4.37 6.83
C GLU A 80 -6.77 5.25 5.69
N LEU A 81 -5.89 5.69 4.77
CA LEU A 81 -6.28 6.44 3.59
C LEU A 81 -6.73 5.51 2.47
N LEU A 82 -5.96 4.47 2.18
CA LEU A 82 -6.19 3.59 1.02
C LEU A 82 -7.55 2.90 1.09
N THR A 83 -8.00 2.50 2.27
CA THR A 83 -9.31 1.87 2.46
C THR A 83 -10.45 2.86 2.72
N ALA A 84 -10.17 4.16 2.70
CA ALA A 84 -11.18 5.17 2.97
C ALA A 84 -12.24 5.24 1.86
N LYS A 85 -13.51 5.35 2.24
CA LYS A 85 -14.62 5.53 1.29
C LYS A 85 -14.47 6.84 0.54
N GLY A 86 -14.68 6.79 -0.78
CA GLY A 86 -14.62 7.97 -1.64
C GLY A 86 -13.20 8.44 -1.96
N LEU A 87 -12.16 7.63 -1.66
CA LEU A 87 -10.81 7.90 -2.13
C LEU A 87 -10.81 8.07 -3.65
N LYS A 88 -10.18 9.13 -4.13
CA LYS A 88 -10.00 9.40 -5.55
C LYS A 88 -8.63 8.94 -6.00
N ALA A 89 -8.53 8.38 -7.21
CA ALA A 89 -7.26 7.93 -7.78
C ALA A 89 -6.29 9.09 -7.98
N ALA A 90 -6.76 10.21 -8.54
CA ALA A 90 -5.92 11.38 -8.80
C ALA A 90 -6.74 12.70 -8.72
N PRO A 91 -6.08 13.86 -8.63
CA PRO A 91 -6.74 15.16 -8.71
C PRO A 91 -7.39 15.39 -10.08
N PRO A 92 -8.41 16.25 -10.17
CA PRO A 92 -9.01 16.62 -11.45
C PRO A 92 -7.96 17.16 -12.43
N GLY A 93 -7.96 16.62 -13.65
CA GLY A 93 -7.06 17.07 -14.73
C GLY A 93 -5.65 16.50 -14.67
N PHE A 94 -5.34 15.64 -13.67
CA PHE A 94 -4.07 14.90 -13.63
C PHE A 94 -3.94 14.00 -14.88
N LYS A 95 -2.73 13.95 -15.40
CA LYS A 95 -2.38 13.06 -16.52
C LYS A 95 -1.19 12.21 -16.11
N SER A 96 -1.19 10.94 -16.53
CA SER A 96 -0.04 10.06 -16.36
C SER A 96 1.22 10.70 -16.97
N GLU A 97 2.33 10.56 -16.25
CA GLU A 97 3.65 11.00 -16.74
C GLU A 97 4.22 10.04 -17.79
N HIS A 98 3.78 8.78 -17.77
CA HIS A 98 4.21 7.72 -18.69
C HIS A 98 3.02 7.08 -19.42
N PRO A 99 2.34 7.85 -20.34
CA PRO A 99 1.22 7.31 -21.11
C PRO A 99 1.65 6.10 -21.93
N GLY A 100 0.87 5.00 -21.84
CA GLY A 100 1.18 3.73 -22.50
C GLY A 100 1.90 2.71 -21.62
N ILE A 101 2.41 3.11 -20.46
CA ILE A 101 2.90 2.22 -19.39
C ILE A 101 1.90 2.25 -18.25
N GLU A 102 1.64 3.44 -17.73
CA GLU A 102 0.68 3.67 -16.66
C GLU A 102 -0.75 3.76 -17.20
N SER A 103 -1.67 3.20 -16.46
CA SER A 103 -3.10 3.33 -16.76
C SER A 103 -3.60 4.76 -16.54
N PRO A 104 -4.57 5.24 -17.34
CA PRO A 104 -5.19 6.53 -17.10
C PRO A 104 -5.87 6.58 -15.73
N PRO A 105 -5.88 7.75 -15.04
CA PRO A 105 -6.48 7.89 -13.71
C PRO A 105 -7.94 7.44 -13.63
N GLU A 106 -8.70 7.64 -14.68
CA GLU A 106 -10.10 7.23 -14.77
C GLU A 106 -10.24 5.70 -14.77
N TRP A 107 -9.34 5.02 -15.46
CA TRP A 107 -9.28 3.56 -15.46
C TRP A 107 -8.89 3.02 -14.09
N ILE A 108 -7.86 3.62 -13.46
CA ILE A 108 -7.43 3.26 -12.10
C ILE A 108 -8.62 3.42 -11.13
N GLN A 109 -9.34 4.55 -11.19
CA GLN A 109 -10.51 4.77 -10.35
C GLN A 109 -11.59 3.71 -10.56
N GLN A 110 -11.93 3.45 -11.82
CA GLN A 110 -12.95 2.45 -12.17
C GLN A 110 -12.55 1.05 -11.69
N THR A 111 -11.29 0.69 -11.84
CA THR A 111 -10.77 -0.62 -11.42
C THR A 111 -10.80 -0.76 -9.90
N ILE A 112 -10.39 0.27 -9.15
CA ILE A 112 -10.50 0.30 -7.69
C ILE A 112 -11.96 0.17 -7.25
N ASP A 113 -12.86 0.93 -7.85
CA ASP A 113 -14.29 0.91 -7.49
C ASP A 113 -14.94 -0.46 -7.77
N SER A 114 -14.52 -1.13 -8.85
CA SER A 114 -15.03 -2.45 -9.25
C SER A 114 -14.44 -3.60 -8.43
N HIS A 115 -13.21 -3.44 -7.91
CA HIS A 115 -12.48 -4.46 -7.15
C HIS A 115 -12.06 -3.98 -5.76
N ARG A 116 -12.93 -3.23 -5.11
CA ARG A 116 -12.66 -2.56 -3.85
C ARG A 116 -12.14 -3.49 -2.75
N ASP A 117 -12.72 -4.66 -2.61
CA ASP A 117 -12.32 -5.65 -1.61
C ASP A 117 -10.89 -6.17 -1.86
N ASP A 118 -10.48 -6.32 -3.12
CA ASP A 118 -9.12 -6.71 -3.47
C ASP A 118 -8.13 -5.57 -3.20
N PHE A 119 -8.48 -4.35 -3.59
CA PHE A 119 -7.66 -3.16 -3.30
C PHE A 119 -7.43 -2.99 -1.79
N ASP A 120 -8.47 -3.11 -0.98
CA ASP A 120 -8.38 -3.03 0.48
C ASP A 120 -7.48 -4.15 1.06
N LYS A 121 -7.58 -5.37 0.54
CA LYS A 121 -6.71 -6.48 0.94
C LYS A 121 -5.25 -6.20 0.61
N ARG A 122 -4.93 -5.60 -0.54
CA ARG A 122 -3.55 -5.23 -0.90
C ARG A 122 -3.00 -4.15 0.01
N ALA A 123 -3.81 -3.13 0.33
CA ALA A 123 -3.43 -2.12 1.32
C ALA A 123 -3.10 -2.74 2.70
N LEU A 124 -3.88 -3.72 3.15
CA LEU A 124 -3.62 -4.44 4.39
C LEU A 124 -2.39 -5.36 4.31
N ARG A 125 -2.05 -5.92 3.13
CA ARG A 125 -0.80 -6.67 2.93
C ARG A 125 0.42 -5.77 3.07
N LEU A 126 0.38 -4.54 2.53
CA LEU A 126 1.45 -3.57 2.74
C LEU A 126 1.69 -3.30 4.22
N LYS A 127 0.61 -3.05 4.97
CA LYS A 127 0.71 -2.90 6.42
C LYS A 127 1.35 -4.11 7.08
N ALA A 128 0.89 -5.32 6.77
CA ALA A 128 1.42 -6.53 7.36
C ALA A 128 2.91 -6.76 7.05
N ALA A 129 3.37 -6.38 5.86
CA ALA A 129 4.79 -6.40 5.50
C ALA A 129 5.58 -5.35 6.30
N ALA A 130 5.06 -4.12 6.41
CA ALA A 130 5.65 -3.06 7.21
C ALA A 130 5.70 -3.41 8.71
N ASP A 131 4.68 -4.08 9.25
CA ASP A 131 4.68 -4.56 10.64
C ASP A 131 5.82 -5.55 10.89
N LYS A 132 6.10 -6.47 9.96
CA LYS A 132 7.23 -7.41 10.06
C LYS A 132 8.58 -6.68 10.03
N ALA A 133 8.74 -5.71 9.11
CA ALA A 133 9.95 -4.91 9.03
C ALA A 133 10.16 -4.07 10.31
N ALA A 134 9.08 -3.55 10.91
CA ALA A 134 9.15 -2.80 12.15
C ALA A 134 9.68 -3.62 13.33
N VAL A 135 9.38 -4.92 13.40
CA VAL A 135 9.96 -5.80 14.42
C VAL A 135 11.48 -5.88 14.28
N ALA A 136 11.99 -6.03 13.05
CA ALA A 136 13.42 -6.05 12.78
C ALA A 136 14.09 -4.70 13.10
N ALA A 137 13.43 -3.59 12.73
CA ALA A 137 13.92 -2.25 13.03
C ALA A 137 14.00 -1.96 14.53
N GLN A 138 13.00 -2.37 15.30
CA GLN A 138 13.00 -2.24 16.76
C GLN A 138 14.12 -3.05 17.44
N ALA A 139 14.47 -4.21 16.87
CA ALA A 139 15.56 -5.03 17.34
C ALA A 139 16.95 -4.53 16.84
N HIS A 140 16.98 -3.50 15.99
CA HIS A 140 18.18 -3.06 15.26
C HIS A 140 18.86 -4.21 14.49
N ASP A 141 18.06 -5.17 14.02
CA ASP A 141 18.55 -6.30 13.24
C ASP A 141 18.54 -5.96 11.74
N ALA A 142 19.67 -5.49 11.26
CA ALA A 142 19.84 -5.07 9.86
C ALA A 142 19.60 -6.23 8.86
N ARG A 143 20.00 -7.45 9.21
CA ARG A 143 19.81 -8.61 8.33
C ARG A 143 18.33 -9.00 8.23
N ALA A 144 17.64 -9.03 9.37
CA ALA A 144 16.21 -9.28 9.40
C ALA A 144 15.44 -8.17 8.67
N LEU A 145 15.86 -6.89 8.84
CA LEU A 145 15.26 -5.76 8.12
C LEU A 145 15.44 -5.93 6.61
N PHE A 146 16.66 -6.21 6.14
CA PHE A 146 16.95 -6.44 4.71
C PHE A 146 16.00 -7.49 4.10
N HIS A 147 15.81 -8.62 4.76
CA HIS A 147 14.89 -9.65 4.30
C HIS A 147 13.41 -9.24 4.41
N ALA A 148 13.04 -8.42 5.39
CA ALA A 148 11.67 -7.96 5.54
C ALA A 148 11.26 -6.92 4.49
N LEU A 149 12.22 -6.13 3.97
CA LEU A 149 11.97 -5.15 2.91
C LEU A 149 11.51 -5.81 1.60
N ASP A 150 11.96 -7.03 1.29
CA ASP A 150 11.44 -7.83 0.16
C ASP A 150 9.91 -8.03 0.25
N GLY A 151 9.40 -8.20 1.45
CA GLY A 151 7.95 -8.30 1.67
C GLY A 151 7.20 -7.00 1.39
N ILE A 152 7.81 -5.85 1.67
CA ILE A 152 7.24 -4.53 1.35
C ILE A 152 7.25 -4.31 -0.16
N ASP A 153 8.39 -4.60 -0.82
CA ASP A 153 8.53 -4.50 -2.27
C ASP A 153 7.44 -5.32 -2.99
N LYS A 154 7.31 -6.60 -2.62
CA LYS A 154 6.27 -7.48 -3.17
C LYS A 154 4.85 -6.97 -2.93
N ALA A 155 4.58 -6.35 -1.78
CA ALA A 155 3.28 -5.78 -1.50
C ALA A 155 2.97 -4.56 -2.39
N CYS A 156 3.95 -3.66 -2.58
CA CYS A 156 3.86 -2.51 -3.47
C CYS A 156 3.66 -2.97 -4.91
N GLU A 157 4.54 -3.84 -5.40
CA GLU A 157 4.52 -4.30 -6.78
C GLU A 157 3.23 -5.05 -7.12
N SER A 158 2.73 -5.89 -6.22
CA SER A 158 1.46 -6.59 -6.45
C SER A 158 0.27 -5.65 -6.65
N CYS A 159 0.29 -4.46 -6.01
CA CYS A 159 -0.74 -3.44 -6.18
C CYS A 159 -0.54 -2.68 -7.50
N HIS A 160 0.70 -2.27 -7.79
CA HIS A 160 1.05 -1.53 -8.99
C HIS A 160 0.73 -2.33 -10.26
N LEU A 161 1.14 -3.59 -10.34
CA LEU A 161 0.84 -4.48 -11.47
C LEU A 161 -0.65 -4.61 -11.73
N HIS A 162 -1.47 -4.63 -10.68
CA HIS A 162 -2.91 -4.81 -10.86
C HIS A 162 -3.65 -3.52 -11.21
N TYR A 163 -3.26 -2.39 -10.60
CA TYR A 163 -4.02 -1.14 -10.69
C TYR A 163 -3.32 -0.05 -11.49
N PHE A 164 -1.99 -0.08 -11.60
CA PHE A 164 -1.23 1.02 -12.14
C PHE A 164 -0.71 0.75 -13.55
N TYR A 165 -0.05 -0.40 -13.76
CA TYR A 165 0.49 -0.81 -15.06
C TYR A 165 0.18 -2.28 -15.42
N PRO A 166 -1.11 -2.65 -15.48
CA PRO A 166 -1.51 -4.04 -15.74
C PRO A 166 -1.06 -4.55 -17.12
N GLY A 167 -0.74 -3.66 -18.06
CA GLY A 167 -0.24 -3.99 -19.39
C GLY A 167 1.28 -4.19 -19.49
N ASP A 168 2.05 -3.98 -18.39
CA ASP A 168 3.50 -4.19 -18.42
C ASP A 168 3.86 -5.67 -18.30
N THR A 169 3.97 -6.34 -19.46
CA THR A 169 4.28 -7.78 -19.54
C THR A 169 5.66 -8.12 -18.96
N ARG A 170 6.64 -7.19 -18.97
CA ARG A 170 7.98 -7.43 -18.41
C ARG A 170 7.93 -7.41 -16.90
N ALA A 171 7.23 -6.44 -16.32
CA ALA A 171 7.03 -6.38 -14.88
C ALA A 171 6.28 -7.62 -14.37
N TRP A 172 5.24 -8.08 -15.09
CA TRP A 172 4.54 -9.33 -14.78
C TRP A 172 5.45 -10.55 -14.84
N GLN A 173 6.34 -10.63 -15.82
CA GLN A 173 7.29 -11.74 -15.93
C GLN A 173 8.28 -11.74 -14.75
N ALA A 174 8.87 -10.60 -14.42
CA ALA A 174 9.76 -10.45 -13.28
C ALA A 174 9.05 -10.85 -11.97
N ALA A 175 7.83 -10.39 -11.76
CA ALA A 175 7.02 -10.74 -10.60
C ALA A 175 6.79 -12.26 -10.46
N LYS A 176 6.56 -12.96 -11.56
CA LYS A 176 6.42 -14.43 -11.57
C LYS A 176 7.74 -15.13 -11.21
N GLU A 177 8.85 -14.65 -11.72
CA GLU A 177 10.19 -15.19 -11.43
C GLU A 177 10.57 -15.01 -9.96
N ASP A 178 10.17 -13.88 -9.35
CA ASP A 178 10.36 -13.60 -7.92
C ASP A 178 9.35 -14.32 -7.00
N GLY A 179 8.49 -15.16 -7.56
CA GLY A 179 7.52 -15.93 -6.80
C GLY A 179 6.42 -15.09 -6.15
N MET A 180 6.14 -13.90 -6.71
CA MET A 180 5.10 -12.99 -6.24
C MET A 180 3.67 -13.45 -6.56
N THR A 181 3.50 -14.66 -7.08
CA THR A 181 2.19 -15.30 -7.21
C THR A 181 1.58 -15.48 -5.83
N ASP A 182 0.42 -14.91 -5.58
CA ASP A 182 -0.33 -15.29 -4.40
C ASP A 182 -0.62 -16.81 -4.50
N ARG A 183 -0.76 -17.48 -3.34
CA ARG A 183 -0.99 -18.94 -3.28
C ARG A 183 -2.25 -19.40 -4.00
N ARG A 184 -3.07 -18.49 -4.51
CA ARG A 184 -4.30 -18.74 -5.26
C ARG A 184 -4.09 -18.67 -6.77
N GLY A 185 -2.85 -18.42 -7.22
CA GLY A 185 -2.55 -18.32 -8.65
C GLY A 185 -3.13 -17.07 -9.30
N VAL A 186 -3.64 -16.15 -8.51
CA VAL A 186 -4.34 -14.97 -8.97
C VAL A 186 -3.39 -13.78 -8.99
N PHE A 187 -2.45 -13.82 -9.90
CA PHE A 187 -2.36 -12.70 -10.81
C PHE A 187 -3.44 -12.96 -11.85
N ASP A 188 -4.61 -12.38 -11.70
CA ASP A 188 -5.55 -12.29 -12.79
C ASP A 188 -4.82 -11.50 -13.87
N ASP A 189 -4.20 -12.25 -14.80
CA ASP A 189 -3.67 -11.66 -16.03
C ASP A 189 -4.89 -11.07 -16.76
N PRO A 190 -5.01 -9.74 -16.87
CA PRO A 190 -6.16 -9.14 -17.56
C PRO A 190 -6.19 -9.45 -19.04
N GLN A 191 -5.24 -10.26 -19.54
CA GLN A 191 -5.10 -10.68 -20.95
C GLN A 191 -5.20 -12.21 -21.12
N GLY A 192 -5.54 -12.97 -20.06
CA GLY A 192 -5.78 -14.42 -20.11
C GLY A 192 -7.18 -14.79 -20.55
#